data_f54f359899f4ec28dac119c857925510
#
_entry.id   f54f359899f4ec28dac119c857925510
#
_cell.length_a   1.000
_cell.length_b   1.000
_cell.length_c   1.000
_cell.angle_alpha   90.00
_cell.angle_beta   90.00
_cell.angle_gamma   90.00
#
_symmetry.space_group_name_H-M   'P 1'
#
loop_
_entity.id
_entity.type
_entity.pdbx_description
1 polymer ?
#
loop_
_entity_poly.entity_id
_entity_poly.type
_entity_poly.pdbx_seq_one_letter_code
_entity_poly.pdbx_strand_id
1 'polypeptide(L)'
;ELMTGFEKLENSLIDVIKEEQAKLGFKEEKIHLYYPLSSLNHFFLAQDSADEMAARLQNLPEELTSKLGDVEVSHKGDRFCFYIPEPGSIYVHENMKENEFIKVLIELVQKHNCTKVKLLDLFTSYWEKTESQEMDNGEFDFYIRFLDKPDDTYYYCFKDEGFHFIYHRFLPEDYA
;
A
#
# COMPACT_ATOMS: atom_id res chain seq x y z
N GLU A 1 -0.23 23.03 4.54
CA GLU A 1 0.94 22.89 3.67
C GLU A 1 0.86 21.61 2.85
N LEU A 2 1.09 21.72 1.54
CA LEU A 2 1.00 20.56 0.65
C LEU A 2 2.26 19.71 0.72
N MET A 3 2.08 18.40 0.76
CA MET A 3 3.20 17.45 0.72
C MET A 3 3.86 17.45 -0.65
N THR A 4 5.18 17.33 -0.67
CA THR A 4 5.93 17.16 -1.91
C THR A 4 5.72 15.76 -2.48
N GLY A 5 6.08 15.54 -3.74
CA GLY A 5 6.01 14.23 -4.36
C GLY A 5 6.87 13.20 -3.64
N PHE A 6 8.07 13.58 -3.18
CA PHE A 6 8.93 12.67 -2.42
C PHE A 6 8.39 12.36 -1.04
N GLU A 7 7.70 13.28 -0.38
CA GLU A 7 7.04 13.02 0.89
C GLU A 7 5.90 12.02 0.71
N LYS A 8 5.13 12.16 -0.37
CA LYS A 8 4.07 11.20 -0.71
C LYS A 8 4.65 9.82 -0.99
N LEU A 9 5.74 9.75 -1.72
CA LEU A 9 6.44 8.50 -1.99
C LEU A 9 6.93 7.86 -0.70
N GLU A 10 7.59 8.63 0.17
CA GLU A 10 8.08 8.13 1.45
C GLU A 10 6.94 7.56 2.30
N ASN A 11 5.84 8.29 2.41
CA ASN A 11 4.68 7.83 3.18
C ASN A 11 4.10 6.55 2.60
N SER A 12 4.03 6.44 1.28
CA SER A 12 3.55 5.23 0.62
C SER A 12 4.47 4.04 0.87
N LEU A 13 5.78 4.23 0.73
CA LEU A 13 6.76 3.17 1.00
C LEU A 13 6.65 2.66 2.44
N ILE A 14 6.58 3.58 3.41
CA ILE A 14 6.44 3.23 4.82
C ILE A 14 5.14 2.46 5.07
N ASP A 15 4.04 2.93 4.50
CA ASP A 15 2.74 2.27 4.66
C ASP A 15 2.75 0.84 4.11
N VAL A 16 3.34 0.64 2.94
CA VAL A 16 3.44 -0.70 2.34
C VAL A 16 4.36 -1.61 3.16
N ILE A 17 5.48 -1.10 3.67
CA ILE A 17 6.37 -1.88 4.54
C ILE A 17 5.63 -2.31 5.81
N LYS A 18 4.87 -1.41 6.42
CA LYS A 18 4.06 -1.72 7.61
C LYS A 18 3.07 -2.84 7.32
N GLU A 19 2.41 -2.79 6.16
CA GLU A 19 1.47 -3.83 5.76
C GLU A 19 2.16 -5.18 5.56
N GLU A 20 3.32 -5.20 4.91
CA GLU A 20 4.10 -6.41 4.73
C GLU A 20 4.52 -7.02 6.07
N GLN A 21 4.96 -6.19 7.01
CA GLN A 21 5.32 -6.65 8.36
C GLN A 21 4.11 -7.19 9.11
N ALA A 22 2.94 -6.60 8.92
CA ALA A 22 1.71 -7.11 9.52
C ALA A 22 1.29 -8.47 8.94
N LYS A 23 1.49 -8.66 7.63
CA LYS A 23 1.12 -9.91 6.94
C LYS A 23 2.07 -11.06 7.23
N LEU A 24 3.37 -10.80 7.18
CA LEU A 24 4.42 -11.83 7.18
C LEU A 24 5.23 -11.88 8.47
N GLY A 25 4.99 -10.94 9.38
CA GLY A 25 5.82 -10.73 10.55
C GLY A 25 7.06 -9.90 10.23
N PHE A 26 7.66 -9.32 11.26
CA PHE A 26 8.88 -8.55 11.09
C PHE A 26 10.07 -9.46 10.85
N LYS A 27 10.88 -9.11 9.85
CA LYS A 27 12.16 -9.75 9.58
C LYS A 27 13.17 -8.68 9.20
N GLU A 28 14.40 -8.83 9.66
CA GLU A 28 15.52 -7.98 9.26
C GLU A 28 15.97 -8.40 7.87
N GLU A 29 15.25 -7.95 6.85
CA GLU A 29 15.54 -8.35 5.47
C GLU A 29 15.31 -7.21 4.49
N LYS A 30 15.83 -7.37 3.30
CA LYS A 30 15.58 -6.45 2.19
C LYS A 30 14.15 -6.64 1.72
N ILE A 31 13.52 -5.53 1.34
CA ILE A 31 12.14 -5.54 0.85
C ILE A 31 12.11 -5.00 -0.56
N HIS A 32 11.40 -5.69 -1.45
CA HIS A 32 11.19 -5.24 -2.83
C HIS A 32 9.75 -4.75 -2.97
N LEU A 33 9.58 -3.48 -3.32
CA LEU A 33 8.27 -2.89 -3.53
C LEU A 33 8.12 -2.47 -4.98
N TYR A 34 6.96 -2.74 -5.57
CA TYR A 34 6.70 -2.46 -6.97
C TYR A 34 5.63 -1.38 -7.11
N TYR A 35 5.89 -0.43 -7.99
CA TYR A 35 4.98 0.67 -8.28
C TYR A 35 4.83 0.82 -9.79
N PRO A 36 3.60 0.98 -10.29
CA PRO A 36 3.43 1.37 -11.69
C PRO A 36 3.80 2.83 -11.89
N LEU A 37 4.23 3.17 -13.09
CA LEU A 37 4.58 4.55 -13.45
C LEU A 37 3.43 5.52 -13.15
N SER A 38 2.19 5.09 -13.35
CA SER A 38 1.00 5.91 -13.10
C SER A 38 0.93 6.39 -11.64
N SER A 39 1.21 5.51 -10.68
CA SER A 39 1.21 5.88 -9.26
C SER A 39 2.29 6.91 -8.95
N LEU A 40 3.49 6.70 -9.50
CA LEU A 40 4.60 7.63 -9.29
C LEU A 40 4.30 8.99 -9.89
N ASN A 41 3.76 9.02 -11.11
CA ASN A 41 3.35 10.27 -11.74
C ASN A 41 2.29 10.99 -10.91
N HIS A 42 1.40 10.24 -10.30
CA HIS A 42 0.39 10.85 -9.44
C HIS A 42 1.02 11.52 -8.22
N PHE A 43 1.99 10.87 -7.57
CA PHE A 43 2.69 11.46 -6.42
C PHE A 43 3.34 12.79 -6.76
N PHE A 44 3.98 12.86 -7.92
CA PHE A 44 4.72 14.05 -8.35
C PHE A 44 3.87 15.06 -9.14
N LEU A 45 2.60 14.76 -9.38
CA LEU A 45 1.72 15.56 -10.24
C LEU A 45 2.40 15.81 -11.60
N ALA A 46 2.95 14.74 -12.17
CA ALA A 46 3.77 14.76 -13.38
C ALA A 46 3.18 13.84 -14.45
N GLN A 47 3.74 13.95 -15.65
CA GLN A 47 3.41 13.07 -16.78
C GLN A 47 4.70 12.55 -17.39
N ASP A 48 5.59 12.07 -16.54
CA ASP A 48 6.89 11.56 -16.96
C ASP A 48 6.75 10.25 -17.72
N SER A 49 7.63 10.04 -18.70
CA SER A 49 7.90 8.71 -19.24
C SER A 49 8.65 7.88 -18.20
N ALA A 50 8.80 6.58 -18.45
CA ALA A 50 9.56 5.72 -17.54
C ALA A 50 11.01 6.21 -17.37
N ASP A 51 11.66 6.63 -18.46
CA ASP A 51 13.03 7.15 -18.39
C ASP A 51 13.12 8.46 -17.63
N GLU A 52 12.13 9.35 -17.82
CA GLU A 52 12.08 10.61 -17.08
C GLU A 52 11.85 10.38 -15.60
N MET A 53 10.96 9.45 -15.25
CA MET A 53 10.73 9.09 -13.86
C MET A 53 11.96 8.45 -13.23
N ALA A 54 12.66 7.57 -13.95
CA ALA A 54 13.89 6.96 -13.47
C ALA A 54 14.94 8.02 -13.15
N ALA A 55 15.07 9.05 -14.01
CA ALA A 55 15.97 10.16 -13.77
C ALA A 55 15.57 10.97 -12.53
N ARG A 56 14.26 11.21 -12.35
CA ARG A 56 13.75 11.91 -11.17
C ARG A 56 14.07 11.17 -9.87
N LEU A 57 13.99 9.83 -9.90
CA LEU A 57 14.21 8.99 -8.72
C LEU A 57 15.68 8.65 -8.48
N GLN A 58 16.60 9.08 -9.34
CA GLN A 58 18.01 8.77 -9.22
C GLN A 58 18.63 9.38 -7.95
N ASN A 59 18.16 10.55 -7.54
CA ASN A 59 18.64 11.24 -6.34
C ASN A 59 17.49 11.38 -5.32
N LEU A 60 17.35 10.39 -4.47
CA LEU A 60 16.33 10.42 -3.42
C LEU A 60 16.74 11.40 -2.32
N PRO A 61 15.76 12.12 -1.71
CA PRO A 61 16.06 13.06 -0.64
C PRO A 61 16.70 12.41 0.58
N GLU A 62 17.56 13.14 1.28
CA GLU A 62 18.19 12.67 2.50
C GLU A 62 17.16 12.29 3.58
N GLU A 63 16.05 13.02 3.66
CA GLU A 63 14.98 12.68 4.61
C GLU A 63 14.48 11.24 4.42
N LEU A 64 14.36 10.81 3.17
CA LEU A 64 13.93 9.45 2.85
C LEU A 64 15.03 8.44 3.15
N THR A 65 16.24 8.70 2.67
CA THR A 65 17.35 7.75 2.80
C THR A 65 17.90 7.66 4.22
N SER A 66 17.75 8.70 5.03
CA SER A 66 18.14 8.64 6.44
C SER A 66 17.24 7.68 7.23
N LYS A 67 16.00 7.50 6.80
CA LYS A 67 15.05 6.59 7.43
C LYS A 67 15.11 5.19 6.84
N LEU A 68 15.05 5.09 5.51
CA LEU A 68 14.91 3.80 4.82
C LEU A 68 16.23 3.22 4.33
N GLY A 69 17.34 3.96 4.49
CA GLY A 69 18.65 3.51 4.03
C GLY A 69 18.88 3.81 2.55
N ASP A 70 19.88 3.18 1.97
CA ASP A 70 20.25 3.37 0.57
C ASP A 70 19.26 2.61 -0.34
N VAL A 71 18.13 3.24 -0.58
CA VAL A 71 17.09 2.69 -1.45
C VAL A 71 17.56 2.74 -2.90
N GLU A 72 17.52 1.61 -3.58
CA GLU A 72 17.84 1.52 -4.99
C GLU A 72 16.55 1.42 -5.81
N VAL A 73 16.52 2.07 -6.96
CA VAL A 73 15.36 2.07 -7.85
C VAL A 73 15.76 1.52 -9.21
N SER A 74 14.98 0.58 -9.71
CA SER A 74 15.11 0.08 -11.07
C SER A 74 13.73 0.01 -11.72
N HIS A 75 13.69 -0.16 -13.04
CA HIS A 75 12.41 -0.31 -13.72
C HIS A 75 12.53 -1.22 -14.94
N LYS A 76 11.42 -1.84 -15.28
CA LYS A 76 11.28 -2.61 -16.50
C LYS A 76 9.98 -2.14 -17.17
N GLY A 77 10.12 -1.38 -18.27
CA GLY A 77 9.00 -0.67 -18.83
C GLY A 77 8.44 0.31 -17.81
N ASP A 78 7.14 0.28 -17.58
CA ASP A 78 6.46 1.17 -16.65
C ASP A 78 6.36 0.62 -15.22
N ARG A 79 6.98 -0.51 -14.96
CA ARG A 79 6.99 -1.12 -13.61
C ARG A 79 8.30 -0.77 -12.90
N PHE A 80 8.18 -0.04 -11.79
CA PHE A 80 9.31 0.37 -10.96
C PHE A 80 9.44 -0.54 -9.75
N CYS A 81 10.69 -0.85 -9.39
CA CYS A 81 11.02 -1.62 -8.20
C CYS A 81 11.88 -0.78 -7.26
N PHE A 82 11.46 -0.70 -6.01
CA PHE A 82 12.21 -0.05 -4.94
C PHE A 82 12.80 -1.14 -4.05
N TYR A 83 14.13 -1.16 -3.96
CA TYR A 83 14.86 -2.09 -3.10
C TYR A 83 15.14 -1.40 -1.79
N ILE A 84 14.40 -1.76 -0.76
CA ILE A 84 14.55 -1.20 0.58
C ILE A 84 15.55 -2.07 1.35
N PRO A 85 16.70 -1.53 1.79
CA PRO A 85 17.68 -2.33 2.52
C PRO A 85 17.22 -2.64 3.94
N GLU A 86 17.93 -3.56 4.62
CA GLU A 86 17.58 -3.98 5.98
C GLU A 86 17.32 -2.82 6.95
N PRO A 87 18.15 -1.74 6.97
CA PRO A 87 17.88 -0.62 7.87
C PRO A 87 16.50 -0.01 7.70
N GLY A 88 15.94 -0.03 6.48
CA GLY A 88 14.59 0.48 6.23
C GLY A 88 13.50 -0.34 6.91
N SER A 89 13.59 -1.67 6.85
CA SER A 89 12.62 -2.52 7.51
C SER A 89 12.72 -2.38 9.04
N ILE A 90 13.93 -2.26 9.56
CA ILE A 90 14.17 -2.06 10.99
C ILE A 90 13.60 -0.71 11.44
N TYR A 91 13.86 0.36 10.68
CA TYR A 91 13.35 1.69 11.00
C TYR A 91 11.82 1.68 11.13
N VAL A 92 11.13 1.08 10.17
CA VAL A 92 9.66 1.05 10.18
C VAL A 92 9.16 0.26 11.38
N HIS A 93 9.76 -0.88 11.67
CA HIS A 93 9.37 -1.71 12.81
C HIS A 93 9.57 -0.98 14.15
N GLU A 94 10.67 -0.25 14.31
CA GLU A 94 11.00 0.39 15.60
C GLU A 94 10.34 1.75 15.79
N ASN A 95 10.07 2.49 14.71
CA ASN A 95 9.69 3.90 14.82
C ASN A 95 8.25 4.19 14.37
N MET A 96 7.62 3.31 13.60
CA MET A 96 6.30 3.56 13.05
C MET A 96 5.22 2.85 13.87
N LYS A 97 4.17 3.61 14.19
CA LYS A 97 3.03 3.05 14.90
C LYS A 97 2.31 2.04 14.01
N GLU A 98 2.01 0.88 14.60
CA GLU A 98 1.28 -0.18 13.92
C GLU A 98 -0.12 0.30 13.52
N ASN A 99 -0.55 -0.09 12.31
CA ASN A 99 -1.91 0.19 11.86
C ASN A 99 -2.84 -0.90 12.39
N GLU A 100 -3.59 -0.60 13.44
CA GLU A 100 -4.48 -1.56 14.09
C GLU A 100 -5.55 -2.10 13.16
N PHE A 101 -6.13 -1.24 12.32
CA PHE A 101 -7.16 -1.70 11.37
C PHE A 101 -6.61 -2.75 10.41
N ILE A 102 -5.46 -2.47 9.81
CA ILE A 102 -4.81 -3.42 8.87
C ILE A 102 -4.49 -4.74 9.58
N LYS A 103 -3.99 -4.68 10.80
CA LYS A 103 -3.69 -5.87 11.57
C LYS A 103 -4.94 -6.73 11.80
N VAL A 104 -6.02 -6.11 12.23
CA VAL A 104 -7.29 -6.84 12.49
C VAL A 104 -7.87 -7.36 11.17
N LEU A 105 -7.78 -6.58 10.09
CA LEU A 105 -8.24 -7.01 8.78
C LEU A 105 -7.48 -8.26 8.31
N ILE A 106 -6.16 -8.25 8.42
CA ILE A 106 -5.32 -9.40 8.03
C ILE A 106 -5.71 -10.64 8.84
N GLU A 107 -5.89 -10.50 10.15
CA GLU A 107 -6.31 -11.61 11.00
C GLU A 107 -7.67 -12.16 10.57
N LEU A 108 -8.60 -11.28 10.24
CA LEU A 108 -9.94 -11.69 9.83
C LEU A 108 -9.95 -12.44 8.50
N VAL A 109 -9.25 -11.93 7.48
CA VAL A 109 -9.26 -12.55 6.14
C VAL A 109 -8.61 -13.93 6.13
N GLN A 110 -7.73 -14.23 7.08
CA GLN A 110 -7.05 -15.51 7.19
C GLN A 110 -7.90 -16.57 7.87
N LYS A 111 -9.02 -16.21 8.48
CA LYS A 111 -9.87 -17.16 9.19
C LYS A 111 -10.81 -17.89 8.22
N HIS A 112 -11.03 -19.18 8.48
CA HIS A 112 -11.92 -20.03 7.68
C HIS A 112 -13.37 -19.55 7.69
N ASN A 113 -13.77 -18.88 8.74
CA ASN A 113 -15.15 -18.41 8.91
C ASN A 113 -15.35 -16.95 8.52
N CYS A 114 -14.39 -16.35 7.83
CA CYS A 114 -14.54 -14.99 7.33
C CYS A 114 -15.63 -14.96 6.25
N THR A 115 -16.48 -13.94 6.31
CA THR A 115 -17.54 -13.71 5.34
C THR A 115 -17.53 -12.25 4.93
N LYS A 116 -18.18 -11.93 3.81
CA LYS A 116 -18.34 -10.53 3.37
C LYS A 116 -19.02 -9.69 4.45
N VAL A 117 -20.03 -10.26 5.15
CA VAL A 117 -20.73 -9.55 6.23
C VAL A 117 -19.77 -9.18 7.36
N LYS A 118 -18.90 -10.11 7.76
CA LYS A 118 -17.91 -9.85 8.80
C LYS A 118 -16.91 -8.77 8.38
N LEU A 119 -16.51 -8.76 7.11
CA LEU A 119 -15.63 -7.72 6.58
C LEU A 119 -16.32 -6.35 6.60
N LEU A 120 -17.57 -6.29 6.16
CA LEU A 120 -18.34 -5.05 6.21
C LEU A 120 -18.51 -4.53 7.64
N ASP A 121 -18.82 -5.43 8.58
CA ASP A 121 -18.95 -5.07 9.99
C ASP A 121 -17.65 -4.53 10.56
N LEU A 122 -16.51 -5.12 10.18
CA LEU A 122 -15.21 -4.62 10.59
C LEU A 122 -14.97 -3.19 10.10
N PHE A 123 -15.19 -2.95 8.80
CA PHE A 123 -15.00 -1.62 8.23
C PHE A 123 -15.91 -0.59 8.91
N THR A 124 -17.19 -0.91 9.08
CA THR A 124 -18.14 0.03 9.69
C THR A 124 -17.85 0.28 11.17
N SER A 125 -17.20 -0.66 11.86
CA SER A 125 -16.80 -0.47 13.26
C SER A 125 -15.67 0.57 13.40
N TYR A 126 -14.86 0.76 12.36
CA TYR A 126 -13.79 1.76 12.35
C TYR A 126 -14.22 3.09 11.75
N TRP A 127 -15.17 3.08 10.81
CA TRP A 127 -15.64 4.28 10.15
C TRP A 127 -17.05 4.07 9.64
N GLU A 128 -17.99 4.87 10.09
CA GLU A 128 -19.42 4.68 9.80
C GLU A 128 -19.73 4.71 8.29
N LYS A 129 -19.10 5.64 7.56
CA LYS A 129 -19.37 5.81 6.13
C LYS A 129 -18.52 4.84 5.32
N THR A 130 -19.07 3.69 4.97
CA THR A 130 -18.43 2.69 4.14
C THR A 130 -19.27 2.40 2.90
N GLU A 131 -18.60 2.00 1.83
CA GLU A 131 -19.24 1.61 0.58
C GLU A 131 -18.70 0.24 0.17
N SER A 132 -19.56 -0.60 -0.41
CA SER A 132 -19.16 -1.87 -0.99
C SER A 132 -19.89 -2.07 -2.30
N GLN A 133 -19.17 -2.60 -3.30
CA GLN A 133 -19.77 -2.97 -4.58
C GLN A 133 -19.19 -4.29 -5.08
N GLU A 134 -20.03 -5.06 -5.78
CA GLU A 134 -19.59 -6.25 -6.47
C GLU A 134 -18.67 -5.86 -7.64
N MET A 135 -17.68 -6.71 -7.92
CA MET A 135 -16.76 -6.54 -9.04
C MET A 135 -16.93 -7.72 -10.00
N ASP A 136 -16.78 -7.45 -11.28
CA ASP A 136 -16.88 -8.46 -12.32
C ASP A 136 -15.71 -8.33 -13.29
N ASN A 137 -14.48 -8.37 -12.73
CA ASN A 137 -13.26 -8.25 -13.53
C ASN A 137 -12.44 -9.55 -13.58
N GLY A 138 -12.99 -10.65 -13.01
CA GLY A 138 -12.32 -11.95 -12.96
C GLY A 138 -11.19 -12.06 -11.96
N GLU A 139 -10.80 -10.97 -11.32
CA GLU A 139 -9.70 -10.95 -10.36
C GLU A 139 -10.18 -10.82 -8.91
N PHE A 140 -11.16 -9.94 -8.68
CA PHE A 140 -11.74 -9.73 -7.36
C PHE A 140 -13.26 -9.84 -7.42
N ASP A 141 -13.87 -10.20 -6.29
CA ASP A 141 -15.32 -10.41 -6.20
C ASP A 141 -16.06 -9.15 -5.76
N PHE A 142 -15.46 -8.33 -4.91
CA PHE A 142 -16.06 -7.09 -4.44
C PHE A 142 -14.98 -6.18 -3.85
N TYR A 143 -15.34 -4.90 -3.67
CA TYR A 143 -14.50 -4.00 -2.90
C TYR A 143 -15.27 -3.42 -1.72
N ILE A 144 -14.52 -2.94 -0.73
CA ILE A 144 -15.01 -2.13 0.38
C ILE A 144 -14.09 -0.92 0.48
N ARG A 145 -14.65 0.24 0.75
CA ARG A 145 -13.87 1.44 0.97
C ARG A 145 -14.52 2.33 2.03
N PHE A 146 -13.70 3.15 2.67
CA PHE A 146 -14.18 4.22 3.52
C PHE A 146 -14.53 5.43 2.66
N LEU A 147 -15.61 6.13 2.99
CA LEU A 147 -16.00 7.36 2.32
C LEU A 147 -15.68 8.56 3.23
N ASP A 148 -15.17 9.62 2.63
CA ASP A 148 -14.87 10.88 3.34
C ASP A 148 -13.85 10.71 4.48
N LYS A 149 -12.91 9.78 4.31
CA LYS A 149 -11.85 9.49 5.29
C LYS A 149 -10.50 9.86 4.66
N PRO A 150 -9.96 11.07 4.95
CA PRO A 150 -8.78 11.59 4.24
C PRO A 150 -7.51 10.75 4.42
N ASP A 151 -7.37 10.06 5.55
CA ASP A 151 -6.19 9.26 5.88
C ASP A 151 -6.27 7.83 5.35
N ASP A 152 -7.40 7.43 4.76
CA ASP A 152 -7.54 6.10 4.16
C ASP A 152 -8.49 6.18 2.96
N THR A 153 -7.92 6.41 1.79
CA THR A 153 -8.65 6.53 0.53
C THR A 153 -8.59 5.27 -0.31
N TYR A 154 -8.02 4.20 0.22
CA TYR A 154 -7.83 2.96 -0.54
C TYR A 154 -9.15 2.29 -0.90
N TYR A 155 -9.14 1.61 -2.06
CA TYR A 155 -10.11 0.57 -2.39
C TYR A 155 -9.55 -0.76 -1.93
N TYR A 156 -10.26 -1.44 -1.04
CA TYR A 156 -9.88 -2.76 -0.54
C TYR A 156 -10.64 -3.78 -1.36
N CYS A 157 -9.93 -4.45 -2.29
CA CYS A 157 -10.53 -5.42 -3.20
C CYS A 157 -10.32 -6.83 -2.68
N PHE A 158 -11.39 -7.61 -2.61
CA PHE A 158 -11.40 -8.93 -1.98
C PHE A 158 -11.74 -10.02 -2.97
N LYS A 159 -11.10 -11.16 -2.79
CA LYS A 159 -11.43 -12.39 -3.50
C LYS A 159 -11.65 -13.51 -2.50
N ASP A 160 -12.79 -14.21 -2.63
CA ASP A 160 -13.11 -15.39 -1.83
C ASP A 160 -12.41 -16.61 -2.43
N GLU A 161 -11.43 -17.17 -1.72
CA GLU A 161 -10.69 -18.35 -2.14
C GLU A 161 -11.28 -19.65 -1.57
N GLY A 162 -12.44 -19.58 -0.92
CA GLY A 162 -13.12 -20.73 -0.31
C GLY A 162 -12.72 -20.98 1.13
N PHE A 163 -11.44 -21.03 1.43
CA PHE A 163 -10.94 -21.25 2.80
C PHE A 163 -10.63 -19.94 3.52
N HIS A 164 -10.32 -18.90 2.75
CA HIS A 164 -9.96 -17.59 3.27
C HIS A 164 -10.20 -16.56 2.18
N PHE A 165 -10.16 -15.28 2.57
CA PHE A 165 -10.17 -14.20 1.60
C PHE A 165 -8.75 -13.72 1.37
N ILE A 166 -8.47 -13.27 0.16
CA ILE A 166 -7.30 -12.44 -0.12
C ILE A 166 -7.78 -11.03 -0.42
N TYR A 167 -6.95 -10.04 -0.15
CA TYR A 167 -7.28 -8.67 -0.50
C TYR A 167 -6.06 -7.95 -1.04
N HIS A 168 -6.35 -6.90 -1.79
CA HIS A 168 -5.33 -5.98 -2.29
C HIS A 168 -5.86 -4.56 -2.18
N ARG A 169 -5.01 -3.64 -1.72
CA ARG A 169 -5.38 -2.23 -1.62
C ARG A 169 -4.93 -1.48 -2.85
N PHE A 170 -5.82 -0.69 -3.43
CA PHE A 170 -5.51 0.17 -4.56
C PHE A 170 -5.78 1.62 -4.17
N LEU A 171 -4.86 2.51 -4.54
CA LEU A 171 -5.14 3.93 -4.48
C LEU A 171 -6.24 4.26 -5.51
N PRO A 172 -7.06 5.30 -5.28
CA PRO A 172 -8.15 5.63 -6.21
C PRO A 172 -7.69 5.80 -7.66
N GLU A 173 -6.53 6.39 -7.88
CA GLU A 173 -5.96 6.62 -9.21
C GLU A 173 -5.50 5.33 -9.89
N ASP A 174 -5.24 4.28 -9.14
CA ASP A 174 -4.82 2.98 -9.68
C ASP A 174 -5.99 2.01 -9.84
N TYR A 175 -7.14 2.34 -9.25
CA TYR A 175 -8.33 1.51 -9.30
C TYR A 175 -9.09 1.66 -10.61
N ALA A 176 -9.06 2.83 -11.19
CA ALA A 176 -9.86 3.16 -12.38
C ALA A 176 -9.47 2.37 -13.64
#